data_fa55593bdd1d06afe9b3947c0cc6251c
#
_entry.id   fa55593bdd1d06afe9b3947c0cc6251c
#
_cell.length_a   1.000
_cell.length_b   1.000
_cell.length_c   1.000
_cell.angle_alpha   90.00
_cell.angle_beta   90.00
_cell.angle_gamma   90.00
#
_symmetry.space_group_name_H-M   'P 1'
#
loop_
_entity.id
_entity.type
_entity.pdbx_description
1 polymer ?
#
loop_
_entity_poly.entity_id
_entity_poly.type
_entity_poly.pdbx_seq_one_letter_code
_entity_poly.pdbx_strand_id
1 'polypeptide(L)'
;MKRRLAYSILLCLGLATTLTACQNAPTVVDQVRIAQTTLENKVNNATLYCSGTESCEFERINDIVVMDAKSHRISRQAMEHGIIRLDGSVFSRKQQVYLSIPAKQYEVVIRFYPISPDRAEIFHVIHEFKPHQRY
;
A
#
# COMPACT_ATOMS: atom_id res chain seq x y z
N MET A 1 -16.60 -21.79 -54.59
CA MET A 1 -16.91 -20.65 -53.72
C MET A 1 -17.19 -21.02 -52.25
N LYS A 2 -16.59 -22.05 -51.72
CA LYS A 2 -16.83 -22.47 -50.30
C LYS A 2 -15.55 -22.64 -49.47
N ARG A 3 -14.47 -21.89 -49.78
CA ARG A 3 -13.18 -22.05 -49.10
C ARG A 3 -12.59 -20.75 -48.51
N ARG A 4 -13.35 -19.65 -48.43
CA ARG A 4 -12.83 -18.36 -47.91
C ARG A 4 -13.47 -17.88 -46.60
N LEU A 5 -14.34 -18.69 -45.99
CA LEU A 5 -14.99 -18.29 -44.70
C LEU A 5 -14.39 -18.93 -43.46
N ALA A 6 -13.38 -19.78 -43.58
CA ALA A 6 -12.83 -20.52 -42.43
C ALA A 6 -11.61 -19.85 -41.80
N TYR A 7 -11.08 -18.77 -42.36
CA TYR A 7 -9.85 -18.13 -41.86
C TYR A 7 -10.08 -16.88 -40.99
N SER A 8 -11.33 -16.39 -40.91
CA SER A 8 -11.61 -15.16 -40.13
C SER A 8 -12.02 -15.40 -38.68
N ILE A 9 -12.18 -16.65 -38.23
CA ILE A 9 -12.60 -16.96 -36.88
C ILE A 9 -11.43 -17.30 -35.93
N LEU A 10 -10.24 -17.53 -36.49
CA LEU A 10 -9.07 -17.94 -35.71
C LEU A 10 -8.20 -16.77 -35.20
N LEU A 11 -8.56 -15.52 -35.48
CA LEU A 11 -7.73 -14.37 -35.10
C LEU A 11 -8.24 -13.60 -33.89
N CYS A 12 -9.33 -14.01 -33.24
CA CYS A 12 -9.90 -13.34 -32.08
C CYS A 12 -9.62 -14.03 -30.73
N LEU A 13 -8.85 -15.13 -30.70
CA LEU A 13 -8.59 -15.87 -29.46
C LEU A 13 -7.22 -15.60 -28.84
N GLY A 14 -6.52 -14.56 -29.27
CA GLY A 14 -5.12 -14.33 -28.88
C GLY A 14 -4.84 -13.16 -27.96
N LEU A 15 -5.84 -12.44 -27.42
CA LEU A 15 -5.57 -11.23 -26.61
C LEU A 15 -6.24 -11.23 -25.24
N ALA A 16 -6.40 -12.39 -24.62
CA ALA A 16 -6.67 -12.47 -23.18
C ALA A 16 -5.35 -12.55 -22.41
N THR A 17 -4.40 -11.65 -22.68
CA THR A 17 -3.18 -11.53 -21.89
C THR A 17 -3.45 -10.68 -20.66
N THR A 18 -3.73 -11.35 -19.54
CA THR A 18 -3.14 -11.08 -18.23
C THR A 18 -2.94 -9.62 -17.88
N LEU A 19 -4.04 -8.96 -17.53
CA LEU A 19 -4.00 -7.83 -16.63
C LEU A 19 -3.75 -8.37 -15.21
N THR A 20 -2.56 -8.90 -14.96
CA THR A 20 -2.03 -9.00 -13.62
C THR A 20 -1.63 -7.58 -13.21
N ALA A 21 -2.64 -6.74 -12.99
CA ALA A 21 -2.46 -5.48 -12.32
C ALA A 21 -1.83 -5.77 -10.97
N CYS A 22 -0.76 -5.07 -10.62
CA CYS A 22 -0.17 -5.09 -9.29
C CYS A 22 -1.28 -4.79 -8.29
N GLN A 23 -1.78 -5.83 -7.60
CA GLN A 23 -2.95 -5.74 -6.71
C GLN A 23 -2.67 -4.91 -5.45
N ASN A 24 -1.41 -4.55 -5.20
CA ASN A 24 -0.94 -3.89 -4.00
C ASN A 24 -0.68 -2.38 -4.19
N ALA A 25 -0.80 -1.85 -5.40
CA ALA A 25 -0.65 -0.42 -5.64
C ALA A 25 -1.92 0.35 -5.22
N PRO A 26 -1.78 1.53 -4.55
CA PRO A 26 -2.91 2.39 -4.27
C PRO A 26 -3.66 2.73 -5.55
N THR A 27 -4.99 2.66 -5.52
CA THR A 27 -5.80 3.08 -6.65
C THR A 27 -5.77 4.60 -6.79
N VAL A 28 -6.15 5.13 -7.96
CA VAL A 28 -6.26 6.58 -8.17
C VAL A 28 -7.22 7.21 -7.14
N VAL A 29 -8.30 6.50 -6.80
CA VAL A 29 -9.26 6.96 -5.78
C VAL A 29 -8.60 7.03 -4.39
N ASP A 30 -7.79 6.04 -4.03
CA ASP A 30 -7.05 6.03 -2.76
C ASP A 30 -6.05 7.20 -2.71
N GLN A 31 -5.34 7.45 -3.80
CA GLN A 31 -4.40 8.57 -3.91
C GLN A 31 -5.08 9.92 -3.72
N VAL A 32 -6.24 10.14 -4.32
CA VAL A 32 -7.03 11.36 -4.15
C VAL A 32 -7.49 11.51 -2.69
N ARG A 33 -7.99 10.45 -2.07
CA ARG A 33 -8.40 10.47 -0.65
C ARG A 33 -7.23 10.79 0.27
N ILE A 34 -6.08 10.14 0.05
CA ILE A 34 -4.87 10.41 0.83
C ILE A 34 -4.44 11.86 0.67
N ALA A 35 -4.44 12.40 -0.54
CA ALA A 35 -4.09 13.79 -0.80
C ALA A 35 -5.04 14.77 -0.10
N GLN A 36 -6.34 14.51 -0.11
CA GLN A 36 -7.33 15.35 0.55
C GLN A 36 -7.18 15.37 2.08
N THR A 37 -6.87 14.23 2.69
CA THR A 37 -6.67 14.14 4.14
C THR A 37 -5.29 14.63 4.59
N THR A 38 -4.35 14.78 3.67
CA THR A 38 -2.97 15.25 3.93
C THR A 38 -2.87 16.76 4.15
N LEU A 39 -3.91 17.53 3.84
CA LEU A 39 -3.89 19.01 3.91
C LEU A 39 -3.73 19.57 5.33
N GLU A 40 -3.97 18.80 6.36
CA GLU A 40 -3.60 19.18 7.72
C GLU A 40 -2.12 18.93 7.97
N ASN A 41 -1.34 19.96 7.80
CA ASN A 41 0.10 19.98 8.05
C ASN A 41 0.39 19.79 9.54
N LYS A 42 0.50 18.54 9.98
CA LYS A 42 0.92 18.22 11.34
C LYS A 42 2.44 18.28 11.42
N VAL A 43 2.95 19.49 11.62
CA VAL A 43 4.38 19.83 11.62
C VAL A 43 5.20 18.99 12.60
N ASN A 44 4.58 18.45 13.65
CA ASN A 44 5.27 17.72 14.72
C ASN A 44 5.12 16.19 14.63
N ASN A 45 4.73 15.66 13.47
CA ASN A 45 4.57 14.22 13.32
C ASN A 45 5.91 13.49 13.22
N ALA A 46 5.90 12.25 13.68
CA ALA A 46 6.91 11.26 13.34
C ALA A 46 6.54 10.58 12.01
N THR A 47 7.53 10.15 11.26
CA THR A 47 7.33 9.41 10.02
C THR A 47 7.87 7.99 10.15
N LEU A 48 7.07 7.01 9.73
CA LEU A 48 7.40 5.59 9.83
C LEU A 48 7.45 4.99 8.43
N TYR A 49 8.58 4.38 8.11
CA TYR A 49 8.80 3.69 6.85
C TYR A 49 8.96 2.19 7.08
N CYS A 50 8.35 1.40 6.22
CA CYS A 50 8.62 -0.01 6.14
C CYS A 50 9.51 -0.24 4.92
N SER A 51 10.81 -0.29 5.13
CA SER A 51 11.81 -0.37 4.05
C SER A 51 12.90 -1.38 4.39
N GLY A 52 13.48 -1.95 3.34
CA GLY A 52 14.55 -2.92 3.47
C GLY A 52 14.69 -3.74 2.20
N THR A 53 15.46 -4.81 2.25
CA THR A 53 15.62 -5.78 1.16
C THR A 53 14.40 -6.68 0.99
N GLU A 54 13.54 -6.71 1.99
CA GLU A 54 12.42 -7.62 2.12
C GLU A 54 11.09 -6.84 2.06
N SER A 55 10.04 -7.49 1.62
CA SER A 55 8.71 -6.88 1.60
C SER A 55 8.15 -6.77 3.01
N CYS A 56 7.70 -5.60 3.40
CA CYS A 56 7.03 -5.38 4.67
C CYS A 56 5.82 -4.46 4.53
N GLU A 57 4.87 -4.60 5.44
CA GLU A 57 3.63 -3.85 5.48
C GLU A 57 3.30 -3.46 6.92
N PHE A 58 2.80 -2.24 7.10
CA PHE A 58 2.15 -1.86 8.34
C PHE A 58 0.77 -2.51 8.39
N GLU A 59 0.55 -3.43 9.32
CA GLU A 59 -0.76 -4.04 9.50
C GLU A 59 -1.70 -3.14 10.30
N ARG A 60 -1.23 -2.65 11.44
CA ARG A 60 -2.05 -1.89 12.39
C ARG A 60 -1.18 -0.92 13.19
N ILE A 61 -1.77 0.18 13.58
CA ILE A 61 -1.22 1.10 14.57
C ILE A 61 -2.29 1.37 15.62
N ASN A 62 -2.05 0.96 16.88
CA ASN A 62 -3.07 0.84 17.91
C ASN A 62 -4.30 0.10 17.33
N ASP A 63 -5.49 0.72 17.39
CA ASP A 63 -6.74 0.14 16.89
C ASP A 63 -7.01 0.42 15.40
N ILE A 64 -6.12 1.18 14.73
CA ILE A 64 -6.29 1.56 13.34
C ILE A 64 -5.66 0.52 12.44
N VAL A 65 -6.46 -0.19 11.67
CA VAL A 65 -5.97 -1.07 10.60
C VAL A 65 -5.35 -0.21 9.50
N VAL A 66 -4.11 -0.48 9.14
CA VAL A 66 -3.39 0.25 8.07
C VAL A 66 -3.52 -0.48 6.74
N MET A 67 -3.13 -1.74 6.71
CA MET A 67 -3.28 -2.57 5.52
C MET A 67 -4.08 -3.83 5.85
N ASP A 68 -5.06 -4.12 5.04
CA ASP A 68 -5.87 -5.32 5.16
C ASP A 68 -5.04 -6.58 4.89
N ALA A 69 -5.10 -7.55 5.81
CA ALA A 69 -4.28 -8.75 5.78
C ALA A 69 -4.56 -9.67 4.59
N LYS A 70 -5.78 -9.63 4.04
CA LYS A 70 -6.20 -10.51 2.95
C LYS A 70 -6.00 -9.88 1.59
N SER A 71 -6.37 -8.62 1.46
CA SER A 71 -6.33 -7.91 0.18
C SER A 71 -5.02 -7.15 -0.06
N HIS A 72 -4.19 -6.97 0.97
CA HIS A 72 -2.97 -6.16 0.94
C HIS A 72 -3.22 -4.72 0.48
N ARG A 73 -4.41 -4.19 0.76
CA ARG A 73 -4.80 -2.83 0.39
C ARG A 73 -4.83 -1.93 1.60
N ILE A 74 -4.53 -0.66 1.38
CA ILE A 74 -4.66 0.37 2.40
C ILE A 74 -6.11 0.43 2.88
N SER A 75 -6.30 0.41 4.19
CA SER A 75 -7.63 0.47 4.77
C SER A 75 -8.23 1.86 4.64
N ARG A 76 -9.54 1.88 4.50
CA ARG A 76 -10.28 3.15 4.48
C ARG A 76 -10.12 3.90 5.80
N GLN A 77 -10.11 3.18 6.92
CA GLN A 77 -9.92 3.75 8.25
C GLN A 77 -8.62 4.54 8.37
N ALA A 78 -7.50 3.99 7.89
CA ALA A 78 -6.21 4.67 7.95
C ALA A 78 -6.17 5.92 7.04
N MET A 79 -6.83 5.86 5.88
CA MET A 79 -6.95 7.02 5.00
C MET A 79 -7.78 8.14 5.66
N GLU A 80 -8.91 7.80 6.29
CA GLU A 80 -9.79 8.75 6.98
C GLU A 80 -9.12 9.40 8.20
N HIS A 81 -8.24 8.66 8.92
CA HIS A 81 -7.44 9.21 10.01
C HIS A 81 -6.29 10.11 9.52
N GLY A 82 -6.04 10.16 8.21
CA GLY A 82 -5.02 11.03 7.62
C GLY A 82 -3.58 10.65 7.97
N ILE A 83 -3.33 9.42 8.41
CA ILE A 83 -2.00 8.94 8.80
C ILE A 83 -1.19 8.39 7.63
N ILE A 84 -1.82 8.11 6.49
CA ILE A 84 -1.17 7.57 5.30
C ILE A 84 -0.54 8.69 4.48
N ARG A 85 0.68 8.42 4.02
CA ARG A 85 1.40 9.24 3.04
C ARG A 85 1.96 8.37 1.94
N LEU A 86 2.13 8.96 0.78
CA LEU A 86 2.75 8.31 -0.37
C LEU A 86 4.03 9.05 -0.73
N ASP A 87 5.12 8.32 -0.84
CA ASP A 87 6.38 8.82 -1.35
C ASP A 87 6.45 8.57 -2.86
N GLY A 88 6.83 9.60 -3.60
CA GLY A 88 6.94 9.55 -5.05
C GLY A 88 5.76 10.20 -5.79
N SER A 89 5.95 10.40 -7.09
CA SER A 89 4.96 10.96 -8.00
C SER A 89 3.80 10.00 -8.24
N VAL A 90 2.61 10.53 -8.51
CA VAL A 90 1.42 9.77 -8.95
C VAL A 90 1.72 8.86 -10.15
N PHE A 91 2.71 9.22 -10.97
CA PHE A 91 3.17 8.46 -12.13
C PHE A 91 4.34 7.51 -11.82
N SER A 92 4.82 7.49 -10.59
CA SER A 92 5.90 6.59 -10.19
C SER A 92 5.40 5.15 -10.11
N ARG A 93 6.11 4.22 -10.75
CA ARG A 93 5.82 2.78 -10.66
C ARG A 93 6.09 2.19 -9.27
N LYS A 94 6.79 2.93 -8.40
CA LYS A 94 7.15 2.51 -7.05
C LYS A 94 6.75 3.61 -6.07
N GLN A 95 5.46 3.67 -5.76
CA GLN A 95 5.00 4.49 -4.65
C GLN A 95 5.19 3.71 -3.35
N GLN A 96 5.94 4.28 -2.44
CA GLN A 96 6.10 3.72 -1.11
C GLN A 96 5.08 4.36 -0.17
N VAL A 97 4.34 3.51 0.54
CA VAL A 97 3.44 3.95 1.61
C VAL A 97 4.27 4.16 2.87
N TYR A 98 4.11 5.30 3.52
CA TYR A 98 4.65 5.54 4.84
C TYR A 98 3.58 6.17 5.75
N LEU A 99 3.82 6.13 7.05
CA LEU A 99 2.91 6.69 8.03
C LEU A 99 3.43 8.03 8.56
N SER A 100 2.53 8.99 8.73
CA SER A 100 2.78 10.24 9.44
C SER A 100 1.84 10.30 10.63
N ILE A 101 2.38 10.20 11.83
CA ILE A 101 1.63 10.06 13.07
C ILE A 101 2.04 11.11 14.10
N PRO A 102 1.13 11.57 14.95
CA PRO A 102 1.49 12.43 16.07
C PRO A 102 2.53 11.77 16.98
N ALA A 103 3.45 12.57 17.52
CA ALA A 103 4.50 12.07 18.38
C ALA A 103 3.95 11.63 19.73
N LYS A 104 3.88 10.34 19.95
CA LYS A 104 3.50 9.69 21.22
C LYS A 104 3.84 8.20 21.16
N GLN A 105 3.47 7.48 22.22
CA GLN A 105 3.61 6.02 22.25
C GLN A 105 2.52 5.34 21.42
N TYR A 106 2.93 4.36 20.60
CA TYR A 106 2.04 3.49 19.82
C TYR A 106 2.49 2.04 19.90
N GLU A 107 1.53 1.14 19.75
CA GLU A 107 1.77 -0.22 19.30
C GLU A 107 1.68 -0.25 17.78
N VAL A 108 2.76 -0.64 17.13
CA VAL A 108 2.82 -0.82 15.67
C VAL A 108 2.95 -2.31 15.38
N VAL A 109 2.04 -2.83 14.57
CA VAL A 109 2.09 -4.20 14.09
C VAL A 109 2.53 -4.20 12.64
N ILE A 110 3.61 -4.93 12.37
CA ILE A 110 4.25 -5.00 11.06
C ILE A 110 4.22 -6.44 10.59
N ARG A 111 3.80 -6.65 9.36
CA ARG A 111 3.96 -7.92 8.64
C ARG A 111 5.20 -7.84 7.78
N PHE A 112 6.00 -8.85 7.89
CA PHE A 112 7.25 -8.99 7.17
C PHE A 112 7.27 -10.30 6.40
N TYR A 113 7.71 -10.28 5.15
CA TYR A 113 7.68 -11.42 4.24
C TYR A 113 9.09 -11.84 3.83
N PRO A 114 9.82 -12.60 4.67
CA PRO A 114 11.24 -12.90 4.42
C PRO A 114 11.46 -13.92 3.31
N ILE A 115 10.50 -14.80 3.06
CA ILE A 115 10.68 -15.93 2.15
C ILE A 115 9.69 -15.89 1.00
N SER A 116 8.40 -15.66 1.29
CA SER A 116 7.34 -15.68 0.27
C SER A 116 6.19 -14.76 0.67
N PRO A 117 5.39 -14.28 -0.29
CA PRO A 117 4.23 -13.43 0.00
C PRO A 117 3.14 -14.13 0.83
N ASP A 118 3.18 -15.45 0.94
CA ASP A 118 2.18 -16.24 1.68
C ASP A 118 2.57 -16.49 3.14
N ARG A 119 3.79 -16.14 3.53
CA ARG A 119 4.32 -16.37 4.87
C ARG A 119 4.81 -15.07 5.49
N ALA A 120 3.92 -14.45 6.26
CA ALA A 120 4.26 -13.27 7.04
C ALA A 120 4.79 -13.66 8.41
N GLU A 121 5.84 -13.00 8.83
CA GLU A 121 6.21 -12.88 10.25
C GLU A 121 5.61 -11.59 10.80
N ILE A 122 5.03 -11.66 11.97
CA ILE A 122 4.33 -10.53 12.59
C ILE A 122 5.16 -10.01 13.76
N PHE A 123 5.47 -8.73 13.72
CA PHE A 123 6.18 -8.03 14.78
C PHE A 123 5.26 -7.02 15.47
N HIS A 124 5.21 -7.07 16.78
CA HIS A 124 4.57 -6.07 17.63
C HIS A 124 5.64 -5.19 18.25
N VAL A 125 5.61 -3.93 17.93
CA VAL A 125 6.56 -2.94 18.43
C VAL A 125 5.79 -1.87 19.24
N ILE A 126 6.11 -1.75 20.51
CA ILE A 126 5.63 -0.64 21.35
C ILE A 126 6.78 0.35 21.47
N HIS A 127 6.58 1.57 20.95
CA HIS A 127 7.60 2.60 20.94
C HIS A 127 7.02 3.99 21.12
N GLU A 128 7.80 4.84 21.81
CA GLU A 128 7.51 6.27 21.92
C GLU A 128 8.15 7.02 20.76
N PHE A 129 7.34 7.41 19.79
CA PHE A 129 7.80 8.13 18.61
C PHE A 129 8.00 9.61 18.92
N LYS A 130 9.13 10.16 18.53
CA LYS A 130 9.50 11.56 18.79
C LYS A 130 9.13 12.44 17.58
N PRO A 131 8.84 13.75 17.82
CA PRO A 131 8.54 14.69 16.75
C PRO A 131 9.71 14.79 15.77
N HIS A 132 9.40 14.99 14.50
CA HIS A 132 10.37 15.16 13.41
C HIS A 132 11.37 14.02 13.18
N GLN A 133 11.17 12.88 13.84
CA GLN A 133 12.02 11.71 13.65
C GLN A 133 11.47 10.81 12.54
N ARG A 134 12.40 10.18 11.83
CA ARG A 134 12.12 9.15 10.83
C ARG A 134 12.56 7.79 11.37
N TYR A 135 11.65 6.84 11.30
CA TYR A 135 11.83 5.47 11.77
C TYR A 135 11.72 4.48 10.62
#